data_d142c68104fbd2b8240d5c38b4188b2d
#
_entry.id   d142c68104fbd2b8240d5c38b4188b2d
#
_cell.length_a   1.000
_cell.length_b   1.000
_cell.length_c   1.000
_cell.angle_alpha   90.00
_cell.angle_beta   90.00
_cell.angle_gamma   90.00
#
_symmetry.space_group_name_H-M   'P 1'
#
loop_
_entity.id
_entity.type
_entity.pdbx_description
1 polymer ?
#
loop_
_entity_poly.entity_id
_entity_poly.type
_entity_poly.pdbx_seq_one_letter_code
_entity_poly.pdbx_strand_id
1 'polypeptide(L)'
;MFTDQYYPYTARAMTDIEIIYFPMATFEHLLQKNTDSIVKVVQEMGSIISESEDQIQRMVTSSAKQRVIQALKIFEINLGEPLRCGRSYIPYPITVKELATMSGTTRETAGQIVKQLVAQKLLSYEHKEFRFEKAFFKDDLA
;
A
#
# COMPACT_ATOMS: atom_id res chain seq x y z
N MET A 1 17.49 6.81 -8.55
CA MET A 1 18.07 5.89 -7.55
C MET A 1 19.54 5.62 -7.87
N PHE A 2 19.90 5.28 -9.09
CA PHE A 2 21.31 5.02 -9.47
C PHE A 2 22.12 6.28 -9.85
N THR A 3 21.50 7.44 -9.98
CA THR A 3 22.13 8.69 -10.41
C THR A 3 22.27 9.73 -9.31
N ASP A 4 21.47 9.67 -8.26
CA ASP A 4 21.44 10.65 -7.19
C ASP A 4 22.11 10.14 -5.92
N GLN A 5 22.86 11.00 -5.24
CA GLN A 5 23.50 10.69 -3.95
C GLN A 5 22.50 10.68 -2.78
N TYR A 6 21.28 11.17 -2.99
CA TYR A 6 20.26 11.31 -1.96
C TYR A 6 18.94 10.69 -2.42
N TYR A 7 18.20 10.14 -1.46
CA TYR A 7 16.84 9.69 -1.71
C TYR A 7 15.92 10.90 -1.89
N PRO A 8 15.07 10.94 -2.93
CA PRO A 8 14.17 12.06 -3.19
C PRO A 8 12.96 12.10 -2.25
N TYR A 9 12.79 11.09 -1.40
CA TYR A 9 11.66 10.95 -0.49
C TYR A 9 12.11 10.40 0.88
N THR A 10 11.29 10.63 1.89
CA THR A 10 11.43 10.03 3.22
C THR A 10 10.61 8.75 3.31
N ALA A 11 11.24 7.65 3.70
CA ALA A 11 10.55 6.42 4.05
C ALA A 11 10.27 6.37 5.56
N ARG A 12 9.11 5.86 5.94
CA ARG A 12 8.72 5.64 7.33
C ARG A 12 8.18 4.23 7.51
N ALA A 13 8.75 3.49 8.46
CA ALA A 13 8.21 2.21 8.85
C ALA A 13 6.84 2.38 9.53
N MET A 14 5.86 1.57 9.15
CA MET A 14 4.53 1.51 9.76
C MET A 14 4.42 0.38 10.79
N THR A 15 5.35 -0.57 10.73
CA THR A 15 5.46 -1.74 11.61
C THR A 15 6.92 -1.89 12.03
N ASP A 16 7.20 -2.81 12.94
CA ASP A 16 8.57 -3.24 13.17
C ASP A 16 9.11 -3.89 11.89
N ILE A 17 10.31 -3.48 11.47
CA ILE A 17 10.95 -3.97 10.24
C ILE A 17 12.39 -4.36 10.51
N GLU A 18 12.90 -5.30 9.74
CA GLU A 18 14.31 -5.61 9.63
C GLU A 18 14.85 -5.08 8.30
N ILE A 19 15.97 -4.37 8.34
CA ILE A 19 16.58 -3.74 7.16
C ILE A 19 17.94 -4.35 6.91
N ILE A 20 18.14 -4.80 5.67
CA ILE A 20 19.46 -5.19 5.18
C ILE A 20 20.06 -3.98 4.45
N TYR A 21 21.22 -3.56 4.90
CA TYR A 21 21.96 -2.44 4.32
C TYR A 21 23.26 -2.93 3.65
N PHE A 22 23.52 -2.42 2.46
CA PHE A 22 24.80 -2.62 1.77
C PHE A 22 25.14 -1.40 0.89
N PRO A 23 26.45 -1.10 0.67
CA PRO A 23 26.87 0.03 -0.14
C PRO A 23 26.48 -0.14 -1.61
N MET A 24 26.11 0.94 -2.27
CA MET A 24 25.74 0.95 -3.69
C MET A 24 26.86 0.41 -4.59
N ALA A 25 28.13 0.78 -4.31
CA ALA A 25 29.28 0.29 -5.06
C ALA A 25 29.42 -1.24 -5.02
N THR A 26 29.07 -1.86 -3.90
CA THR A 26 29.06 -3.33 -3.77
C THR A 26 27.98 -3.94 -4.66
N PHE A 27 26.79 -3.33 -4.70
CA PHE A 27 25.69 -3.76 -5.53
C PHE A 27 26.02 -3.63 -7.01
N GLU A 28 26.55 -2.49 -7.44
CA GLU A 28 26.99 -2.25 -8.83
C GLU A 28 28.04 -3.26 -9.27
N HIS A 29 29.04 -3.53 -8.43
CA HIS A 29 30.07 -4.52 -8.71
C HIS A 29 29.51 -5.95 -8.90
N LEU A 30 28.52 -6.32 -8.07
CA LEU A 30 27.85 -7.62 -8.21
C LEU A 30 27.03 -7.71 -9.50
N LEU A 31 26.35 -6.63 -9.89
CA LEU A 31 25.60 -6.57 -11.17
C LEU A 31 26.54 -6.71 -12.38
N GLN A 32 27.70 -6.03 -12.38
CA GLN A 32 28.68 -6.12 -13.46
C GLN A 32 29.20 -7.55 -13.66
N LYS A 33 29.24 -8.36 -12.62
CA LYS A 33 29.71 -9.75 -12.66
C LYS A 33 28.64 -10.76 -13.07
N ASN A 34 27.38 -10.38 -13.04
CA ASN A 34 26.28 -11.32 -13.26
C ASN A 34 25.17 -10.69 -14.11
N THR A 35 25.20 -10.98 -15.41
CA THR A 35 24.24 -10.47 -16.39
C THR A 35 22.80 -10.90 -16.07
N ASP A 36 22.58 -12.11 -15.56
CA ASP A 36 21.24 -12.59 -15.18
C ASP A 36 20.64 -11.75 -14.03
N SER A 37 21.50 -11.25 -13.14
CA SER A 37 21.05 -10.34 -12.08
C SER A 37 20.65 -8.99 -12.61
N ILE A 38 21.29 -8.47 -13.67
CA ILE A 38 20.89 -7.23 -14.35
C ILE A 38 19.50 -7.41 -14.95
N VAL A 39 19.25 -8.50 -15.65
CA VAL A 39 17.95 -8.79 -16.27
C VAL A 39 16.84 -8.82 -15.23
N LYS A 40 17.07 -9.47 -14.07
CA LYS A 40 16.11 -9.50 -12.98
C LYS A 40 15.82 -8.10 -12.41
N VAL A 41 16.86 -7.28 -12.21
CA VAL A 41 16.67 -5.89 -11.72
C VAL A 41 15.86 -5.07 -12.72
N VAL A 42 16.15 -5.20 -14.03
CA VAL A 42 15.38 -4.48 -15.08
C VAL A 42 13.92 -4.94 -15.12
N GLN A 43 13.67 -6.24 -14.99
CA GLN A 43 12.31 -6.78 -14.91
C GLN A 43 11.55 -6.24 -13.69
N GLU A 44 12.20 -6.22 -12.52
CA GLU A 44 11.61 -5.67 -11.30
C GLU A 44 11.31 -4.16 -11.43
N MET A 45 12.24 -3.40 -12.01
CA MET A 45 12.01 -1.98 -12.31
C MET A 45 10.83 -1.78 -13.26
N GLY A 46 10.70 -2.62 -14.28
CA GLY A 46 9.58 -2.62 -15.21
C GLY A 46 8.26 -2.88 -14.51
N SER A 47 8.22 -3.85 -13.59
CA SER A 47 7.05 -4.15 -12.75
C SER A 47 6.64 -2.96 -11.88
N ILE A 48 7.60 -2.34 -11.19
CA ILE A 48 7.35 -1.16 -10.34
C ILE A 48 6.82 0.02 -11.17
N ILE A 49 7.35 0.25 -12.37
CA ILE A 49 6.88 1.30 -13.27
C ILE A 49 5.43 1.03 -13.68
N SER A 50 5.13 -0.19 -14.13
CA SER A 50 3.77 -0.57 -14.55
C SER A 50 2.75 -0.43 -13.41
N GLU A 51 3.10 -0.90 -12.22
CA GLU A 51 2.26 -0.73 -11.03
C GLU A 51 2.02 0.75 -10.68
N SER A 52 3.05 1.59 -10.83
CA SER A 52 2.96 3.02 -10.58
C SER A 52 2.06 3.72 -11.61
N GLU A 53 2.17 3.37 -12.89
CA GLU A 53 1.30 3.87 -13.96
C GLU A 53 -0.16 3.48 -13.74
N ASP A 54 -0.42 2.23 -13.39
CA ASP A 54 -1.75 1.73 -13.03
C ASP A 54 -2.33 2.48 -11.82
N GLN A 55 -1.50 2.76 -10.82
CA GLN A 55 -1.93 3.52 -9.65
C GLN A 55 -2.29 4.95 -10.01
N ILE A 56 -1.47 5.64 -10.82
CA ILE A 56 -1.75 6.99 -11.30
C ILE A 56 -3.05 7.02 -12.09
N GLN A 57 -3.24 6.08 -13.02
CA GLN A 57 -4.46 6.00 -13.83
C GLN A 57 -5.71 5.82 -12.95
N ARG A 58 -5.65 4.94 -11.96
CA ARG A 58 -6.74 4.74 -10.98
C ARG A 58 -7.01 6.00 -10.15
N MET A 59 -5.98 6.74 -9.75
CA MET A 59 -6.17 8.00 -8.99
C MET A 59 -6.89 9.08 -9.80
N VAL A 60 -6.63 9.16 -11.09
CA VAL A 60 -7.23 10.17 -11.99
C VAL A 60 -8.70 9.86 -12.28
N THR A 61 -9.05 8.60 -12.44
CA THR A 61 -10.38 8.16 -12.89
C THR A 61 -11.35 7.81 -11.75
N SER A 62 -10.85 7.60 -10.53
CA SER A 62 -11.64 7.09 -9.41
C SER A 62 -12.18 8.19 -8.51
N SER A 63 -13.40 8.00 -8.00
CA SER A 63 -13.97 8.84 -6.94
C SER A 63 -13.14 8.73 -5.65
N ALA A 64 -13.28 9.73 -4.76
CA ALA A 64 -12.61 9.70 -3.46
C ALA A 64 -12.97 8.41 -2.66
N LYS A 65 -14.22 7.95 -2.78
CA LYS A 65 -14.68 6.70 -2.15
C LYS A 65 -13.90 5.50 -2.69
N GLN A 66 -13.78 5.39 -4.00
CA GLN A 66 -13.05 4.30 -4.65
C GLN A 66 -11.57 4.29 -4.27
N ARG A 67 -10.92 5.47 -4.24
CA ARG A 67 -9.50 5.57 -3.82
C ARG A 67 -9.29 5.15 -2.36
N VAL A 68 -10.20 5.51 -1.45
CA VAL A 68 -10.13 5.09 -0.04
C VAL A 68 -10.33 3.57 0.09
N ILE A 69 -11.30 2.99 -0.64
CA ILE A 69 -11.50 1.53 -0.65
C ILE A 69 -10.27 0.82 -1.21
N GLN A 70 -9.69 1.33 -2.29
CA GLN A 70 -8.47 0.77 -2.87
C GLN A 70 -7.28 0.84 -1.91
N ALA A 71 -7.08 1.96 -1.22
CA ALA A 71 -6.05 2.10 -0.20
C ALA A 71 -6.23 1.10 0.95
N LEU A 72 -7.47 0.89 1.40
CA LEU A 72 -7.79 -0.13 2.42
C LEU A 72 -7.49 -1.55 1.93
N LYS A 73 -7.80 -1.88 0.67
CA LYS A 73 -7.45 -3.17 0.06
C LYS A 73 -5.94 -3.36 -0.02
N ILE A 74 -5.17 -2.33 -0.38
CA ILE A 74 -3.70 -2.37 -0.41
C ILE A 74 -3.12 -2.59 0.99
N PHE A 75 -3.64 -1.89 2.01
CA PHE A 75 -3.21 -2.13 3.38
C PHE A 75 -3.53 -3.55 3.85
N GLU A 76 -4.70 -4.07 3.50
CA GLU A 76 -5.07 -5.43 3.86
C GLU A 76 -4.20 -6.49 3.17
N ILE A 77 -3.93 -6.35 1.89
CA ILE A 77 -3.05 -7.27 1.14
C ILE A 77 -1.63 -7.30 1.74
N ASN A 78 -1.08 -6.15 2.13
CA ASN A 78 0.29 -6.06 2.60
C ASN A 78 0.47 -6.30 4.11
N LEU A 79 -0.54 -6.01 4.91
CA LEU A 79 -0.46 -6.00 6.38
C LEU A 79 -1.55 -6.83 7.05
N GLY A 80 -2.50 -7.36 6.29
CA GLY A 80 -3.66 -8.06 6.81
C GLY A 80 -3.35 -9.49 7.23
N GLU A 81 -4.01 -9.93 8.28
CA GLU A 81 -4.01 -11.31 8.73
C GLU A 81 -5.42 -11.91 8.56
N PRO A 82 -5.50 -13.14 8.06
CA PRO A 82 -6.80 -13.79 7.82
C PRO A 82 -7.46 -14.17 9.15
N LEU A 83 -8.78 -13.98 9.21
CA LEU A 83 -9.67 -14.47 10.24
C LEU A 83 -10.58 -15.57 9.70
N ARG A 84 -11.31 -16.22 10.59
CA ARG A 84 -12.31 -17.24 10.18
C ARG A 84 -13.41 -16.64 9.31
N CYS A 85 -14.03 -17.46 8.46
CA CYS A 85 -15.17 -17.12 7.60
C CYS A 85 -14.88 -16.03 6.53
N GLY A 86 -13.64 -15.93 6.06
CA GLY A 86 -13.26 -15.00 4.99
C GLY A 86 -13.22 -13.53 5.44
N ARG A 87 -13.07 -13.30 6.74
CA ARG A 87 -12.76 -11.99 7.34
C ARG A 87 -11.25 -11.83 7.45
N SER A 88 -10.79 -10.59 7.59
CA SER A 88 -9.40 -10.28 7.89
C SER A 88 -9.30 -9.08 8.82
N TYR A 89 -8.14 -8.84 9.37
CA TYR A 89 -7.86 -7.65 10.17
C TYR A 89 -6.43 -7.20 9.96
N ILE A 90 -6.15 -5.93 10.22
CA ILE A 90 -4.80 -5.40 10.21
C ILE A 90 -4.34 -5.28 11.67
N PRO A 91 -3.32 -6.06 12.11
CA PRO A 91 -2.84 -6.08 13.50
C PRO A 91 -1.99 -4.84 13.86
N TYR A 92 -1.93 -3.85 12.98
CA TYR A 92 -1.14 -2.63 13.16
C TYR A 92 -2.03 -1.39 13.20
N PRO A 93 -1.70 -0.38 14.02
CA PRO A 93 -2.48 0.84 14.10
C PRO A 93 -2.31 1.69 12.84
N ILE A 94 -3.38 1.82 12.04
CA ILE A 94 -3.44 2.70 10.88
C ILE A 94 -4.39 3.85 11.19
N THR A 95 -3.89 5.07 11.11
CA THR A 95 -4.70 6.27 11.35
C THR A 95 -5.47 6.68 10.09
N VAL A 96 -6.60 7.37 10.28
CA VAL A 96 -7.35 7.98 9.16
C VAL A 96 -6.49 8.97 8.38
N LYS A 97 -5.47 9.60 9.00
CA LYS A 97 -4.53 10.48 8.32
C LYS A 97 -3.63 9.71 7.33
N GLU A 98 -3.15 8.55 7.73
CA GLU A 98 -2.35 7.67 6.85
C GLU A 98 -3.18 7.15 5.68
N LEU A 99 -4.40 6.73 5.96
CA LEU A 99 -5.36 6.33 4.93
C LEU A 99 -5.66 7.48 3.94
N ALA A 100 -5.85 8.70 4.43
CA ALA A 100 -6.06 9.89 3.61
C ALA A 100 -4.86 10.18 2.70
N THR A 101 -3.64 10.08 3.25
CA THR A 101 -2.40 10.26 2.49
C THR A 101 -2.29 9.20 1.39
N MET A 102 -2.54 7.93 1.71
CA MET A 102 -2.46 6.82 0.77
C MET A 102 -3.50 6.91 -0.35
N SER A 103 -4.70 7.42 -0.04
CA SER A 103 -5.81 7.55 -0.99
C SER A 103 -5.85 8.90 -1.74
N GLY A 104 -4.90 9.82 -1.48
CA GLY A 104 -4.89 11.15 -2.09
C GLY A 104 -6.16 11.96 -1.78
N THR A 105 -6.66 11.89 -0.52
CA THR A 105 -7.84 12.63 -0.07
C THR A 105 -7.54 13.44 1.20
N THR A 106 -8.53 14.23 1.66
CA THR A 106 -8.44 14.87 2.97
C THR A 106 -8.76 13.89 4.10
N ARG A 107 -8.27 14.17 5.32
CA ARG A 107 -8.60 13.38 6.51
C ARG A 107 -10.10 13.34 6.78
N GLU A 108 -10.80 14.45 6.56
CA GLU A 108 -12.25 14.55 6.73
C GLU A 108 -12.96 13.63 5.76
N THR A 109 -12.59 13.68 4.47
CA THR A 109 -13.17 12.82 3.42
C THR A 109 -12.93 11.35 3.70
N ALA A 110 -11.69 10.96 4.02
CA ALA A 110 -11.37 9.59 4.38
C ALA A 110 -12.16 9.13 5.62
N GLY A 111 -12.25 9.99 6.65
CA GLY A 111 -13.00 9.69 7.86
C GLY A 111 -14.50 9.51 7.63
N GLN A 112 -15.11 10.32 6.75
CA GLN A 112 -16.52 10.16 6.37
C GLN A 112 -16.75 8.84 5.63
N ILE A 113 -15.86 8.49 4.70
CA ILE A 113 -15.97 7.24 3.94
C ILE A 113 -15.80 6.02 4.86
N VAL A 114 -14.84 6.04 5.79
CA VAL A 114 -14.68 4.97 6.80
C VAL A 114 -15.96 4.82 7.61
N LYS A 115 -16.57 5.91 8.10
CA LYS A 115 -17.85 5.86 8.82
C LYS A 115 -18.98 5.25 7.98
N GLN A 116 -19.04 5.57 6.69
CA GLN A 116 -20.03 4.97 5.77
C GLN A 116 -19.81 3.45 5.62
N LEU A 117 -18.56 3.00 5.45
CA LEU A 117 -18.23 1.59 5.34
C LEU A 117 -18.56 0.81 6.63
N VAL A 118 -18.32 1.43 7.80
CA VAL A 118 -18.73 0.87 9.11
C VAL A 118 -20.25 0.78 9.22
N ALA A 119 -20.98 1.83 8.85
CA ALA A 119 -22.46 1.82 8.86
C ALA A 119 -23.04 0.75 7.92
N GLN A 120 -22.37 0.46 6.80
CA GLN A 120 -22.72 -0.61 5.85
C GLN A 120 -22.28 -2.01 6.33
N LYS A 121 -21.67 -2.12 7.52
CA LYS A 121 -21.15 -3.38 8.08
C LYS A 121 -20.13 -4.08 7.15
N LEU A 122 -19.35 -3.33 6.42
CA LEU A 122 -18.30 -3.84 5.54
C LEU A 122 -16.96 -3.96 6.27
N LEU A 123 -16.75 -3.10 7.26
CA LEU A 123 -15.58 -3.13 8.15
C LEU A 123 -15.94 -2.56 9.54
N SER A 124 -15.07 -2.78 10.52
CA SER A 124 -15.03 -2.02 11.77
C SER A 124 -13.70 -1.30 11.90
N TYR A 125 -13.71 -0.15 12.61
CA TYR A 125 -12.52 0.65 12.87
C TYR A 125 -12.53 1.13 14.32
N GLU A 126 -11.72 0.49 15.15
CA GLU A 126 -11.61 0.77 16.59
C GLU A 126 -10.13 0.78 16.99
N HIS A 127 -9.72 1.70 17.87
CA HIS A 127 -8.35 1.83 18.35
C HIS A 127 -7.27 1.90 17.25
N LYS A 128 -7.64 2.46 16.07
CA LYS A 128 -6.82 2.53 14.85
C LYS A 128 -6.61 1.17 14.14
N GLU A 129 -7.35 0.14 14.52
CA GLU A 129 -7.33 -1.17 13.87
C GLU A 129 -8.51 -1.30 12.91
N PHE A 130 -8.25 -1.82 11.71
CA PHE A 130 -9.26 -2.18 10.73
C PHE A 130 -9.55 -3.67 10.78
N ARG A 131 -10.84 -4.03 10.80
CA ARG A 131 -11.30 -5.40 10.64
C ARG A 131 -12.29 -5.44 9.49
N PHE A 132 -12.07 -6.34 8.55
CA PHE A 132 -12.84 -6.42 7.31
C PHE A 132 -13.78 -7.61 7.33
N GLU A 133 -15.01 -7.38 6.91
CA GLU A 133 -15.98 -8.43 6.66
C GLU A 133 -15.79 -9.02 5.26
N LYS A 134 -16.17 -10.28 5.06
CA LYS A 134 -16.09 -10.94 3.76
C LYS A 134 -16.72 -10.13 2.61
N ALA A 135 -17.78 -9.38 2.90
CA ALA A 135 -18.48 -8.55 1.93
C ALA A 135 -17.64 -7.38 1.40
N PHE A 136 -16.61 -6.93 2.15
CA PHE A 136 -15.71 -5.85 1.72
C PHE A 136 -14.89 -6.22 0.48
N PHE A 137 -14.63 -7.51 0.25
CA PHE A 137 -13.80 -8.00 -0.85
C PHE A 137 -14.58 -8.31 -2.12
N LYS A 138 -15.90 -8.08 -2.14
CA LYS A 138 -16.70 -8.21 -3.36
C LYS A 138 -16.45 -7.01 -4.28
N ASP A 139 -16.33 -7.25 -5.58
CA ASP A 139 -15.98 -6.23 -6.58
C ASP A 139 -17.02 -5.11 -6.76
N ASP A 140 -18.24 -5.28 -6.24
CA ASP A 140 -19.37 -4.35 -6.39
C ASP A 140 -19.34 -3.13 -5.44
N LEU A 141 -18.25 -2.85 -4.73
CA LEU A 141 -18.13 -1.70 -3.83
C LEU A 141 -17.71 -0.39 -4.53
N ALA A 142 -17.57 -0.40 -5.84
CA ALA A 142 -17.15 0.74 -6.65
C ALA A 142 -18.25 1.78 -6.85
#